data_bfd2ea9dba7f133854a51ed9c840b86f
#
_entry.id   bfd2ea9dba7f133854a51ed9c840b86f
#
_cell.length_a   1.000
_cell.length_b   1.000
_cell.length_c   1.000
_cell.angle_alpha   90.00
_cell.angle_beta   90.00
_cell.angle_gamma   90.00
#
_symmetry.space_group_name_H-M   'P 1'
#
loop_
_entity.id
_entity.type
_entity.pdbx_description
1 polymer ?
#
loop_
_entity_poly.entity_id
_entity_poly.type
_entity_poly.pdbx_seq_one_letter_code
_entity_poly.pdbx_strand_id
1 'polypeptide(L)'
;MLCSQLNPAKRKILFIDPGFPVQRSQVRILGIPSESFDIYDYRAEKLGPKIESYLAQGDVAAIVYSNPNNPAWICLTEDELRTIGELATRYDAIVIEDLAYLCMDFRKPLGRPFEAPYQATVARYTKNWILMVSGSKIFSYAGQRIAIAAISDGLFDREYPALRERYNIGRLGDAFVLVFLYAASSGTSHSAQHALAAMFRAAADGTLDFVGETSEYARRARLTKEIFLRHGFRIVYDKDQHESVSDGFFYTIGYGGMTSSELLSELLLYGICAISLTSTGSRQHGIRVCISQMNRPEQFTLLDERLAAFARDHA
;
A
#
# COMPACT_ATOMS: atom_id res chain seq x y z
N MET A 1 6.02 -9.81 11.41
CA MET A 1 6.72 -10.60 12.47
C MET A 1 5.76 -11.00 13.59
N LEU A 2 5.21 -10.08 14.39
CA LEU A 2 4.34 -10.44 15.53
C LEU A 2 3.23 -11.44 15.14
N CYS A 3 2.44 -11.17 14.09
CA CYS A 3 1.33 -12.03 13.70
C CYS A 3 1.73 -13.50 13.46
N SER A 4 2.92 -13.78 12.94
CA SER A 4 3.42 -15.14 12.73
C SER A 4 3.87 -15.85 14.02
N GLN A 5 3.78 -15.19 15.18
CA GLN A 5 4.14 -15.73 16.49
C GLN A 5 2.93 -16.01 17.39
N LEU A 6 1.72 -15.63 16.97
CA LEU A 6 0.52 -15.69 17.79
C LEU A 6 -0.04 -17.12 17.95
N ASN A 7 0.10 -17.90 16.88
CA ASN A 7 -0.38 -19.28 16.83
C ASN A 7 0.64 -20.14 16.08
N PRO A 8 1.20 -21.20 16.69
CA PRO A 8 2.18 -22.08 16.03
C PRO A 8 1.68 -22.71 14.72
N ALA A 9 0.37 -22.94 14.59
CA ALA A 9 -0.24 -23.49 13.38
C ALA A 9 -0.41 -22.43 12.27
N LYS A 10 -0.42 -21.15 12.62
CA LYS A 10 -0.66 -20.04 11.67
C LYS A 10 0.55 -19.13 11.61
N ARG A 11 1.41 -19.34 10.65
CA ARG A 11 2.65 -18.58 10.50
C ARG A 11 2.78 -17.84 9.17
N LYS A 12 1.97 -18.23 8.19
CA LYS A 12 2.03 -17.72 6.82
C LYS A 12 1.44 -16.30 6.71
N ILE A 13 2.06 -15.45 5.93
CA ILE A 13 1.52 -14.15 5.55
C ILE A 13 0.99 -14.21 4.12
N LEU A 14 -0.27 -13.83 3.93
CA LEU A 14 -0.88 -13.68 2.61
C LEU A 14 -0.78 -12.23 2.15
N PHE A 15 -0.08 -11.99 1.03
CA PHE A 15 -0.04 -10.68 0.40
C PHE A 15 -1.07 -10.59 -0.73
N ILE A 16 -1.85 -9.51 -0.73
CA ILE A 16 -2.65 -9.11 -1.88
C ILE A 16 -1.79 -8.18 -2.72
N ASP A 17 -1.30 -8.70 -3.84
CA ASP A 17 -0.38 -8.01 -4.74
C ASP A 17 -1.09 -7.24 -5.86
N PRO A 18 -0.39 -6.35 -6.55
CA PRO A 18 0.98 -5.93 -6.30
C PRO A 18 1.09 -5.16 -4.98
N GLY A 19 2.27 -5.13 -4.37
CA GLY A 19 2.46 -4.54 -3.05
C GLY A 19 3.81 -3.83 -2.87
N PHE A 20 4.00 -3.24 -1.70
CA PHE A 20 5.25 -2.56 -1.38
C PHE A 20 6.39 -3.59 -1.21
N PRO A 21 7.46 -3.54 -2.05
CA PRO A 21 8.48 -4.60 -2.10
C PRO A 21 9.19 -4.87 -0.76
N VAL A 22 9.30 -3.83 0.09
CA VAL A 22 9.99 -3.93 1.38
C VAL A 22 9.28 -4.88 2.33
N GLN A 23 7.94 -4.92 2.32
CA GLN A 23 7.16 -5.82 3.18
C GLN A 23 7.49 -7.30 2.86
N ARG A 24 7.62 -7.64 1.58
CA ARG A 24 8.04 -8.98 1.13
C ARG A 24 9.48 -9.30 1.54
N SER A 25 10.38 -8.33 1.40
CA SER A 25 11.77 -8.48 1.82
C SER A 25 11.88 -8.70 3.33
N GLN A 26 11.07 -8.02 4.12
CA GLN A 26 11.03 -8.19 5.58
C GLN A 26 10.63 -9.61 5.99
N VAL A 27 9.55 -10.17 5.42
CA VAL A 27 9.13 -11.55 5.76
C VAL A 27 10.17 -12.57 5.30
N ARG A 28 10.80 -12.36 4.14
CA ARG A 28 11.86 -13.23 3.63
C ARG A 28 13.11 -13.21 4.54
N ILE A 29 13.57 -12.03 4.97
CA ILE A 29 14.73 -11.88 5.88
C ILE A 29 14.43 -12.57 7.23
N LEU A 30 13.20 -12.52 7.70
CA LEU A 30 12.77 -13.12 8.97
C LEU A 30 12.45 -14.62 8.84
N GLY A 31 12.57 -15.22 7.66
CA GLY A 31 12.22 -16.63 7.44
C GLY A 31 10.74 -16.94 7.64
N ILE A 32 9.86 -15.94 7.45
CA ILE A 32 8.41 -16.12 7.61
C ILE A 32 7.83 -16.61 6.28
N PRO A 33 7.08 -17.73 6.26
CA PRO A 33 6.43 -18.22 5.05
C PRO A 33 5.41 -17.19 4.53
N SER A 34 5.34 -17.04 3.22
CA SER A 34 4.36 -16.14 2.61
C SER A 34 3.87 -16.67 1.27
N GLU A 35 2.62 -16.35 0.97
CA GLU A 35 1.97 -16.55 -0.33
C GLU A 35 1.39 -15.25 -0.82
N SER A 36 1.01 -15.22 -2.10
CA SER A 36 0.39 -14.03 -2.67
C SER A 36 -0.39 -14.31 -3.94
N PHE A 37 -1.24 -13.38 -4.31
CA PHE A 37 -1.91 -13.34 -5.61
C PHE A 37 -2.03 -11.90 -6.10
N ASP A 38 -2.04 -11.71 -7.42
CA ASP A 38 -2.30 -10.41 -8.04
C ASP A 38 -3.80 -10.13 -8.01
N ILE A 39 -4.20 -9.04 -7.37
CA ILE A 39 -5.62 -8.69 -7.18
C ILE A 39 -6.32 -8.32 -8.48
N TYR A 40 -5.57 -7.92 -9.51
CA TYR A 40 -6.16 -7.40 -10.75
C TYR A 40 -7.12 -8.40 -11.42
N ASP A 41 -6.82 -9.68 -11.30
CA ASP A 41 -7.62 -10.77 -11.86
C ASP A 41 -8.77 -11.21 -10.93
N TYR A 42 -8.80 -10.72 -9.68
CA TYR A 42 -9.67 -11.20 -8.60
C TYR A 42 -10.42 -10.08 -7.90
N ARG A 43 -11.02 -9.15 -8.67
CA ARG A 43 -11.84 -8.05 -8.12
C ARG A 43 -13.30 -8.50 -7.90
N ALA A 44 -14.01 -7.70 -7.11
CA ALA A 44 -15.44 -7.90 -6.78
C ALA A 44 -15.75 -9.33 -6.29
N GLU A 45 -16.70 -10.03 -6.91
CA GLU A 45 -17.14 -11.37 -6.51
C GLU A 45 -16.04 -12.45 -6.54
N LYS A 46 -14.97 -12.23 -7.29
CA LYS A 46 -13.84 -13.18 -7.38
C LYS A 46 -12.89 -13.09 -6.19
N LEU A 47 -12.91 -11.97 -5.45
CA LEU A 47 -11.95 -11.72 -4.37
C LEU A 47 -12.15 -12.69 -3.19
N GLY A 48 -13.41 -12.86 -2.77
CA GLY A 48 -13.76 -13.73 -1.64
C GLY A 48 -13.27 -15.17 -1.83
N PRO A 49 -13.70 -15.88 -2.89
CA PRO A 49 -13.23 -17.24 -3.17
C PRO A 49 -11.70 -17.35 -3.27
N LYS A 50 -11.03 -16.33 -3.82
CA LYS A 50 -9.58 -16.32 -3.94
C LYS A 50 -8.89 -16.25 -2.59
N ILE A 51 -9.29 -15.33 -1.71
CA ILE A 51 -8.74 -15.22 -0.35
C ILE A 51 -9.06 -16.50 0.45
N GLU A 52 -10.30 -16.98 0.37
CA GLU A 52 -10.74 -18.17 1.10
C GLU A 52 -9.93 -19.41 0.72
N SER A 53 -9.51 -19.55 -0.55
CA SER A 53 -8.66 -20.67 -0.99
C SER A 53 -7.30 -20.76 -0.28
N TYR A 54 -6.80 -19.66 0.26
CA TYR A 54 -5.62 -19.62 1.12
C TYR A 54 -5.95 -19.82 2.58
N LEU A 55 -6.98 -19.12 3.08
CA LEU A 55 -7.36 -19.18 4.50
C LEU A 55 -7.85 -20.57 4.93
N ALA A 56 -8.52 -21.29 4.03
CA ALA A 56 -8.99 -22.65 4.28
C ALA A 56 -7.87 -23.68 4.53
N GLN A 57 -6.62 -23.34 4.17
CA GLN A 57 -5.46 -24.18 4.49
C GLN A 57 -5.13 -24.16 6.00
N GLY A 58 -5.65 -23.19 6.75
CA GLY A 58 -5.55 -23.11 8.21
C GLY A 58 -4.22 -22.58 8.75
N ASP A 59 -3.27 -22.18 7.90
CA ASP A 59 -1.91 -21.77 8.28
C ASP A 59 -1.60 -20.26 8.10
N VAL A 60 -2.58 -19.48 7.59
CA VAL A 60 -2.45 -18.03 7.39
C VAL A 60 -2.68 -17.27 8.69
N ALA A 61 -1.66 -16.52 9.12
CA ALA A 61 -1.71 -15.66 10.30
C ALA A 61 -2.24 -14.25 9.99
N ALA A 62 -1.86 -13.70 8.84
CA ALA A 62 -2.28 -12.35 8.48
C ALA A 62 -2.40 -12.18 6.95
N ILE A 63 -3.29 -11.23 6.57
CA ILE A 63 -3.46 -10.71 5.22
C ILE A 63 -2.88 -9.30 5.20
N VAL A 64 -2.08 -8.97 4.17
CA VAL A 64 -1.40 -7.67 4.05
C VAL A 64 -1.69 -7.07 2.68
N TYR A 65 -2.12 -5.82 2.64
CA TYR A 65 -2.31 -5.04 1.41
C TYR A 65 -2.22 -3.54 1.69
N SER A 66 -2.09 -2.71 0.66
CA SER A 66 -2.20 -1.25 0.74
C SER A 66 -3.46 -0.71 0.05
N ASN A 67 -4.04 0.37 0.61
CA ASN A 67 -5.29 0.97 0.11
C ASN A 67 -5.28 2.51 0.31
N PRO A 68 -5.16 3.35 -0.74
CA PRO A 68 -4.87 3.00 -2.14
C PRO A 68 -3.61 2.17 -2.34
N ASN A 69 -3.60 1.35 -3.39
CA ASN A 69 -2.54 0.38 -3.61
C ASN A 69 -1.24 1.02 -4.15
N ASN A 70 -0.11 0.54 -3.70
CA ASN A 70 1.20 0.80 -4.28
C ASN A 70 1.72 -0.51 -4.91
N PRO A 71 1.90 -0.60 -6.25
CA PRO A 71 2.03 0.49 -7.24
C PRO A 71 0.80 0.77 -8.10
N ALA A 72 -0.23 -0.09 -8.06
CA ALA A 72 -1.31 -0.11 -9.05
C ALA A 72 -2.31 1.06 -8.91
N TRP A 73 -2.34 1.71 -7.75
CA TRP A 73 -3.30 2.75 -7.37
C TRP A 73 -4.77 2.28 -7.31
N ILE A 74 -4.97 0.98 -7.21
CA ILE A 74 -6.27 0.38 -6.98
C ILE A 74 -6.79 0.79 -5.60
N CYS A 75 -8.07 1.16 -5.51
CA CYS A 75 -8.79 1.40 -4.27
C CYS A 75 -9.80 0.28 -4.04
N LEU A 76 -9.74 -0.38 -2.89
CA LEU A 76 -10.70 -1.41 -2.53
C LEU A 76 -12.07 -0.79 -2.23
N THR A 77 -13.13 -1.41 -2.74
CA THR A 77 -14.49 -1.01 -2.46
C THR A 77 -14.91 -1.43 -1.05
N GLU A 78 -15.99 -0.84 -0.53
CA GLU A 78 -16.54 -1.24 0.78
C GLU A 78 -16.97 -2.72 0.79
N ASP A 79 -17.48 -3.25 -0.33
CA ASP A 79 -17.87 -4.67 -0.43
C ASP A 79 -16.66 -5.60 -0.45
N GLU A 80 -15.57 -5.22 -1.10
CA GLU A 80 -14.31 -5.96 -1.07
C GLU A 80 -13.70 -5.95 0.35
N LEU A 81 -13.70 -4.80 1.03
CA LEU A 81 -13.23 -4.68 2.42
C LEU A 81 -14.11 -5.47 3.40
N ARG A 82 -15.44 -5.47 3.18
CA ARG A 82 -16.37 -6.31 3.95
C ARG A 82 -16.03 -7.79 3.77
N THR A 83 -15.85 -8.24 2.54
CA THR A 83 -15.47 -9.62 2.22
C THR A 83 -14.16 -10.02 2.91
N ILE A 84 -13.14 -9.16 2.84
CA ILE A 84 -11.86 -9.40 3.54
C ILE A 84 -12.08 -9.50 5.06
N GLY A 85 -12.85 -8.56 5.64
CA GLY A 85 -13.11 -8.53 7.09
C GLY A 85 -13.89 -9.72 7.60
N GLU A 86 -14.93 -10.16 6.87
CA GLU A 86 -15.72 -11.34 7.21
C GLU A 86 -14.89 -12.63 7.15
N LEU A 87 -14.09 -12.78 6.11
CA LEU A 87 -13.17 -13.92 5.98
C LEU A 87 -12.09 -13.89 7.07
N ALA A 88 -11.51 -12.73 7.36
CA ALA A 88 -10.53 -12.58 8.43
C ALA A 88 -11.13 -12.96 9.80
N THR A 89 -12.38 -12.61 10.04
CA THR A 89 -13.11 -13.02 11.27
C THR A 89 -13.36 -14.51 11.30
N ARG A 90 -13.90 -15.08 10.20
CA ARG A 90 -14.24 -16.50 10.09
C ARG A 90 -13.04 -17.42 10.29
N TYR A 91 -11.90 -17.04 9.71
CA TYR A 91 -10.68 -17.84 9.74
C TYR A 91 -9.68 -17.40 10.82
N ASP A 92 -10.07 -16.47 11.69
CA ASP A 92 -9.21 -15.89 12.72
C ASP A 92 -7.82 -15.50 12.17
N ALA A 93 -7.82 -14.72 11.08
CA ALA A 93 -6.65 -14.11 10.49
C ALA A 93 -6.63 -12.59 10.83
N ILE A 94 -5.44 -11.99 10.92
CA ILE A 94 -5.31 -10.56 11.16
C ILE A 94 -5.18 -9.84 9.82
N VAL A 95 -5.88 -8.72 9.64
CA VAL A 95 -5.71 -7.86 8.46
C VAL A 95 -4.76 -6.72 8.81
N ILE A 96 -3.68 -6.58 8.05
CA ILE A 96 -2.77 -5.44 8.10
C ILE A 96 -3.03 -4.59 6.86
N GLU A 97 -3.75 -3.49 7.05
CA GLU A 97 -4.07 -2.55 5.98
C GLU A 97 -3.09 -1.37 6.01
N ASP A 98 -2.28 -1.25 4.96
CA ASP A 98 -1.31 -0.17 4.80
C ASP A 98 -1.99 1.04 4.14
N LEU A 99 -2.23 2.07 4.95
CA LEU A 99 -2.87 3.33 4.57
C LEU A 99 -1.83 4.45 4.36
N ALA A 100 -0.66 4.13 3.80
CA ALA A 100 0.37 5.14 3.52
C ALA A 100 -0.12 6.26 2.58
N TYR A 101 -1.16 6.00 1.79
CA TYR A 101 -1.80 6.94 0.85
C TYR A 101 -3.22 7.30 1.29
N LEU A 102 -3.44 7.41 2.60
CA LEU A 102 -4.73 7.77 3.20
C LEU A 102 -5.33 8.99 2.51
N CYS A 103 -6.62 8.91 2.15
CA CYS A 103 -7.42 9.95 1.47
C CYS A 103 -6.90 10.37 0.08
N MET A 104 -6.04 9.60 -0.57
CA MET A 104 -5.52 9.92 -1.90
C MET A 104 -6.27 9.24 -3.05
N ASP A 105 -7.52 8.84 -2.86
CA ASP A 105 -8.43 8.57 -3.98
C ASP A 105 -9.10 9.89 -4.41
N PHE A 106 -8.43 10.61 -5.30
CA PHE A 106 -8.86 11.95 -5.74
C PHE A 106 -10.11 11.97 -6.63
N ARG A 107 -10.77 10.82 -6.85
CA ARG A 107 -12.12 10.75 -7.44
C ARG A 107 -13.20 11.16 -6.44
N LYS A 108 -12.89 11.15 -5.14
CA LYS A 108 -13.81 11.42 -4.04
C LYS A 108 -13.29 12.56 -3.16
N PRO A 109 -14.15 13.41 -2.60
CA PRO A 109 -13.75 14.48 -1.69
C PRO A 109 -13.47 13.92 -0.28
N LEU A 110 -12.48 13.02 -0.17
CA LEU A 110 -12.07 12.42 1.09
C LEU A 110 -11.29 13.41 1.96
N GLY A 111 -11.21 13.14 3.26
CA GLY A 111 -10.29 13.81 4.18
C GLY A 111 -10.82 15.09 4.82
N ARG A 112 -12.09 15.44 4.61
CA ARG A 112 -12.73 16.48 5.41
C ARG A 112 -13.02 15.93 6.81
N PRO A 113 -12.52 16.57 7.87
CA PRO A 113 -12.71 16.09 9.22
C PRO A 113 -14.19 15.94 9.56
N PHE A 114 -14.58 14.77 10.08
CA PHE A 114 -15.93 14.45 10.55
C PHE A 114 -17.05 14.53 9.50
N GLU A 115 -16.71 14.68 8.22
CA GLU A 115 -17.65 14.72 7.10
C GLU A 115 -17.48 13.51 6.16
N ALA A 116 -18.59 12.92 5.73
CA ALA A 116 -18.60 11.89 4.68
C ALA A 116 -18.32 12.55 3.31
N PRO A 117 -17.74 11.79 2.35
CA PRO A 117 -17.35 10.38 2.47
C PRO A 117 -16.02 10.19 3.22
N TYR A 118 -15.93 9.09 3.97
CA TYR A 118 -14.71 8.70 4.66
C TYR A 118 -13.88 7.72 3.82
N GLN A 119 -12.57 7.68 4.08
CA GLN A 119 -11.73 6.60 3.55
C GLN A 119 -12.29 5.25 4.01
N ALA A 120 -12.63 4.39 3.05
CA ALA A 120 -13.04 3.03 3.36
C ALA A 120 -11.87 2.23 3.93
N THR A 121 -12.11 1.49 5.02
CA THR A 121 -11.12 0.62 5.67
C THR A 121 -11.77 -0.67 6.15
N VAL A 122 -10.96 -1.72 6.31
CA VAL A 122 -11.42 -3.00 6.85
C VAL A 122 -11.88 -2.93 8.30
N ALA A 123 -11.49 -1.88 9.03
CA ALA A 123 -11.83 -1.68 10.45
C ALA A 123 -13.34 -1.67 10.73
N ARG A 124 -14.18 -1.37 9.71
CA ARG A 124 -15.65 -1.40 9.83
C ARG A 124 -16.24 -2.81 9.85
N TYR A 125 -15.50 -3.81 9.37
CA TYR A 125 -16.04 -5.14 9.04
C TYR A 125 -15.45 -6.30 9.85
N THR A 126 -14.43 -6.04 10.66
CA THR A 126 -13.81 -7.06 11.54
C THR A 126 -13.26 -6.38 12.80
N LYS A 127 -12.92 -7.19 13.81
CA LYS A 127 -12.10 -6.75 14.96
C LYS A 127 -10.64 -7.22 14.85
N ASN A 128 -10.30 -7.97 13.82
CA ASN A 128 -8.96 -8.52 13.59
C ASN A 128 -8.14 -7.62 12.68
N TRP A 129 -7.97 -6.33 13.00
CA TRP A 129 -7.28 -5.39 12.12
C TRP A 129 -6.16 -4.61 12.81
N ILE A 130 -5.16 -4.29 11.98
CA ILE A 130 -4.09 -3.31 12.26
C ILE A 130 -4.05 -2.36 11.07
N LEU A 131 -4.29 -1.06 11.28
CA LEU A 131 -4.15 -0.03 10.27
C LEU A 131 -2.79 0.66 10.42
N MET A 132 -2.04 0.76 9.33
CA MET A 132 -0.74 1.42 9.29
C MET A 132 -0.85 2.76 8.60
N VAL A 133 -0.87 3.87 9.34
CA VAL A 133 -1.01 5.24 8.81
C VAL A 133 0.34 5.94 8.83
N SER A 134 0.85 6.30 7.66
CA SER A 134 2.18 6.90 7.52
C SER A 134 2.11 8.41 7.28
N GLY A 135 2.89 9.19 8.03
CA GLY A 135 3.11 10.61 7.73
C GLY A 135 3.91 10.88 6.44
N SER A 136 4.53 9.83 5.87
CA SER A 136 5.46 9.97 4.75
C SER A 136 4.86 10.60 3.50
N LYS A 137 3.57 10.31 3.19
CA LYS A 137 2.91 10.75 1.95
C LYS A 137 1.87 11.82 2.22
N ILE A 138 1.02 11.62 3.22
CA ILE A 138 -0.05 12.56 3.56
C ILE A 138 0.47 13.91 4.04
N PHE A 139 1.63 13.96 4.69
CA PHE A 139 2.25 15.18 5.22
C PHE A 139 3.66 15.45 4.66
N SER A 140 4.06 14.77 3.58
CA SER A 140 5.44 14.88 3.02
C SER A 140 6.55 14.65 4.06
N TYR A 141 6.28 13.84 5.10
CA TYR A 141 7.11 13.68 6.30
C TYR A 141 7.99 12.40 6.25
N ALA A 142 8.34 11.97 5.03
CA ALA A 142 9.04 10.71 4.78
C ALA A 142 10.42 10.61 5.45
N GLY A 143 11.13 11.74 5.55
CA GLY A 143 12.48 11.80 6.15
C GLY A 143 12.50 11.45 7.63
N GLN A 144 11.43 11.66 8.36
CA GLN A 144 11.35 11.46 9.80
C GLN A 144 11.06 10.02 10.23
N ARG A 145 10.80 9.12 9.27
CA ARG A 145 10.60 7.69 9.51
C ARG A 145 9.56 7.38 10.58
N ILE A 146 8.40 8.03 10.51
CA ILE A 146 7.32 7.92 11.50
C ILE A 146 6.01 7.46 10.88
N ALA A 147 5.30 6.58 11.57
CA ALA A 147 3.97 6.08 11.24
C ALA A 147 3.20 5.77 12.52
N ILE A 148 1.89 5.62 12.40
CA ILE A 148 0.99 5.16 13.46
C ILE A 148 0.53 3.76 13.12
N ALA A 149 0.55 2.85 14.09
CA ALA A 149 -0.17 1.60 14.06
C ALA A 149 -1.42 1.74 14.94
N ALA A 150 -2.59 1.78 14.32
CA ALA A 150 -3.86 1.66 15.03
C ALA A 150 -4.25 0.18 15.07
N ILE A 151 -4.59 -0.33 16.24
CA ILE A 151 -4.96 -1.73 16.46
C ILE A 151 -6.34 -1.73 17.11
N SER A 152 -7.25 -2.62 16.69
CA SER A 152 -8.57 -2.72 17.34
C SER A 152 -8.41 -3.09 18.81
N ASP A 153 -9.25 -2.54 19.69
CA ASP A 153 -9.22 -2.85 21.12
C ASP A 153 -9.32 -4.36 21.37
N GLY A 154 -10.24 -5.03 20.67
CA GLY A 154 -10.42 -6.47 20.80
C GLY A 154 -9.21 -7.30 20.39
N LEU A 155 -8.39 -6.82 19.44
CA LEU A 155 -7.14 -7.48 19.06
C LEU A 155 -5.99 -7.06 19.99
N PHE A 156 -5.92 -5.80 20.40
CA PHE A 156 -4.90 -5.28 21.30
C PHE A 156 -4.91 -6.00 22.67
N ASP A 157 -6.12 -6.20 23.22
CA ASP A 157 -6.32 -6.84 24.53
C ASP A 157 -6.33 -8.37 24.46
N ARG A 158 -6.32 -8.96 23.26
CA ARG A 158 -6.38 -10.42 23.12
C ARG A 158 -5.14 -11.09 23.68
N GLU A 159 -5.35 -12.11 24.50
CA GLU A 159 -4.31 -12.97 25.06
C GLU A 159 -3.96 -14.12 24.11
N TYR A 160 -2.67 -14.36 23.96
CA TYR A 160 -2.11 -15.45 23.16
C TYR A 160 -1.16 -16.31 24.01
N PRO A 161 -1.46 -17.58 24.23
CA PRO A 161 -0.60 -18.48 25.01
C PRO A 161 0.84 -18.56 24.47
N ALA A 162 1.01 -18.59 23.15
CA ALA A 162 2.34 -18.65 22.52
C ALA A 162 3.20 -17.41 22.81
N LEU A 163 2.59 -16.23 22.95
CA LEU A 163 3.32 -15.02 23.37
C LEU A 163 3.72 -15.10 24.83
N ARG A 164 2.81 -15.57 25.69
CA ARG A 164 3.08 -15.75 27.12
C ARG A 164 4.21 -16.74 27.36
N GLU A 165 4.16 -17.89 26.70
CA GLU A 165 5.21 -18.90 26.78
C GLU A 165 6.58 -18.36 26.34
N ARG A 166 6.61 -17.63 25.23
CA ARG A 166 7.87 -17.19 24.61
C ARG A 166 8.45 -15.91 25.22
N TYR A 167 7.60 -14.96 25.61
CA TYR A 167 8.01 -13.60 26.01
C TYR A 167 7.57 -13.22 27.42
N ASN A 168 6.89 -14.11 28.14
CA ASN A 168 6.26 -13.84 29.44
C ASN A 168 5.23 -12.69 29.39
N ILE A 169 4.73 -12.37 28.22
CA ILE A 169 3.71 -11.35 27.93
C ILE A 169 2.68 -12.00 27.01
N GLY A 170 1.42 -12.15 27.47
CA GLY A 170 0.37 -12.81 26.68
C GLY A 170 -0.45 -11.87 25.82
N ARG A 171 -0.67 -10.63 26.28
CA ARG A 171 -1.50 -9.65 25.57
C ARG A 171 -0.78 -9.12 24.34
N LEU A 172 -1.48 -9.13 23.18
CA LEU A 172 -0.88 -8.74 21.89
C LEU A 172 -0.33 -7.31 21.91
N GLY A 173 -1.11 -6.36 22.43
CA GLY A 173 -0.70 -4.96 22.48
C GLY A 173 0.56 -4.73 23.30
N ASP A 174 0.67 -5.38 24.44
CA ASP A 174 1.87 -5.30 25.30
C ASP A 174 3.07 -5.94 24.59
N ALA A 175 2.90 -7.10 23.98
CA ALA A 175 3.95 -7.74 23.20
C ALA A 175 4.38 -6.85 22.01
N PHE A 176 3.41 -6.21 21.32
CA PHE A 176 3.73 -5.29 20.24
C PHE A 176 4.61 -4.12 20.69
N VAL A 177 4.24 -3.47 21.80
CA VAL A 177 4.95 -2.27 22.28
C VAL A 177 6.27 -2.65 22.98
N LEU A 178 6.20 -3.56 23.95
CA LEU A 178 7.30 -3.81 24.89
C LEU A 178 8.36 -4.80 24.35
N VAL A 179 7.98 -5.65 23.41
CA VAL A 179 8.90 -6.64 22.81
C VAL A 179 9.27 -6.23 21.39
N PHE A 180 8.28 -6.22 20.45
CA PHE A 180 8.60 -6.12 19.03
C PHE A 180 9.01 -4.71 18.61
N LEU A 181 8.26 -3.68 19.01
CA LEU A 181 8.58 -2.29 18.67
C LEU A 181 9.86 -1.85 19.38
N TYR A 182 10.00 -2.15 20.66
CA TYR A 182 11.17 -1.79 21.43
C TYR A 182 12.43 -2.49 20.90
N ALA A 183 12.37 -3.79 20.62
CA ALA A 183 13.52 -4.53 20.07
C ALA A 183 13.91 -4.05 18.66
N ALA A 184 12.94 -3.60 17.84
CA ALA A 184 13.20 -3.14 16.47
C ALA A 184 13.72 -1.69 16.39
N SER A 185 13.46 -0.83 17.39
CA SER A 185 13.70 0.61 17.28
C SER A 185 14.30 1.24 18.55
N SER A 186 14.32 0.52 19.68
CA SER A 186 14.64 1.06 21.02
C SER A 186 13.77 2.27 21.41
N GLY A 187 12.67 2.45 20.73
CA GLY A 187 11.75 3.58 20.87
C GLY A 187 11.69 4.46 19.62
N THR A 188 10.61 5.19 19.48
CA THR A 188 10.37 6.09 18.35
C THR A 188 10.81 7.51 18.71
N SER A 189 11.39 8.26 17.76
CA SER A 189 11.81 9.65 17.97
C SER A 189 10.68 10.52 18.53
N HIS A 190 10.88 11.14 19.69
CA HIS A 190 9.89 12.00 20.35
C HIS A 190 9.53 13.23 19.49
N SER A 191 10.53 13.89 18.89
CA SER A 191 10.28 15.05 18.02
C SER A 191 9.41 14.69 16.82
N ALA A 192 9.66 13.53 16.18
CA ALA A 192 8.85 13.05 15.08
C ALA A 192 7.42 12.71 15.51
N GLN A 193 7.22 12.11 16.70
CA GLN A 193 5.89 11.83 17.26
C GLN A 193 5.09 13.10 17.51
N HIS A 194 5.71 14.09 18.18
CA HIS A 194 5.04 15.36 18.49
C HIS A 194 4.69 16.14 17.23
N ALA A 195 5.59 16.19 16.25
CA ALA A 195 5.32 16.85 14.99
C ALA A 195 4.18 16.15 14.18
N LEU A 196 4.21 14.80 14.10
CA LEU A 196 3.14 14.06 13.45
C LEU A 196 1.80 14.27 14.17
N ALA A 197 1.78 14.26 15.48
CA ALA A 197 0.58 14.53 16.27
C ALA A 197 0.05 15.97 16.06
N ALA A 198 0.93 16.96 15.90
CA ALA A 198 0.54 18.34 15.60
C ALA A 198 -0.09 18.43 14.20
N MET A 199 0.48 17.77 13.18
CA MET A 199 -0.08 17.72 11.82
C MET A 199 -1.46 17.05 11.80
N PHE A 200 -1.64 15.94 12.51
CA PHE A 200 -2.97 15.31 12.61
C PHE A 200 -3.98 16.19 13.34
N ARG A 201 -3.59 16.91 14.39
CA ARG A 201 -4.48 17.89 15.04
C ARG A 201 -4.86 19.02 14.09
N ALA A 202 -3.90 19.61 13.39
CA ALA A 202 -4.15 20.66 12.41
C ALA A 202 -5.05 20.18 11.25
N ALA A 203 -4.91 18.92 10.84
CA ALA A 203 -5.84 18.33 9.86
C ALA A 203 -7.24 18.12 10.45
N ALA A 204 -7.34 17.67 11.71
CA ALA A 204 -8.61 17.43 12.37
C ALA A 204 -9.40 18.72 12.70
N ASP A 205 -8.71 19.80 13.00
CA ASP A 205 -9.35 21.12 13.26
C ASP A 205 -9.53 21.95 11.98
N GLY A 206 -9.12 21.43 10.80
CA GLY A 206 -9.30 22.07 9.51
C GLY A 206 -8.29 23.17 9.18
N THR A 207 -7.25 23.38 10.00
CA THR A 207 -6.20 24.38 9.73
C THR A 207 -5.14 23.86 8.74
N LEU A 208 -5.09 22.55 8.46
CA LEU A 208 -4.26 21.93 7.47
C LEU A 208 -5.10 21.11 6.48
N ASP A 209 -5.29 21.62 5.27
CA ASP A 209 -5.92 20.87 4.15
C ASP A 209 -4.90 19.98 3.45
N PHE A 210 -4.53 18.87 4.07
CA PHE A 210 -3.55 17.95 3.50
C PHE A 210 -4.05 17.26 2.21
N VAL A 211 -5.35 17.12 2.03
CA VAL A 211 -5.95 16.52 0.82
C VAL A 211 -5.83 17.48 -0.35
N GLY A 212 -6.16 18.76 -0.12
CA GLY A 212 -5.96 19.81 -1.12
C GLY A 212 -4.50 19.91 -1.57
N GLU A 213 -3.56 19.91 -0.63
CA GLU A 213 -2.13 19.94 -0.93
C GLU A 213 -1.66 18.70 -1.73
N THR A 214 -2.13 17.50 -1.37
CA THR A 214 -1.76 16.27 -2.06
C THR A 214 -2.47 16.08 -3.41
N SER A 215 -3.54 16.83 -3.69
CA SER A 215 -4.27 16.80 -4.98
C SER A 215 -3.39 17.17 -6.18
N GLU A 216 -2.32 17.94 -5.94
CA GLU A 216 -1.31 18.25 -6.96
C GLU A 216 -0.66 16.99 -7.56
N TYR A 217 -0.59 15.89 -6.80
CA TYR A 217 -0.11 14.60 -7.34
C TYR A 217 -1.04 14.06 -8.43
N ALA A 218 -2.35 14.24 -8.31
CA ALA A 218 -3.29 13.84 -9.35
C ALA A 218 -3.08 14.64 -10.65
N ARG A 219 -2.87 15.95 -10.55
CA ARG A 219 -2.56 16.79 -11.70
C ARG A 219 -1.29 16.35 -12.41
N ARG A 220 -0.22 16.11 -11.66
CA ARG A 220 1.07 15.64 -12.20
C ARG A 220 0.95 14.26 -12.85
N ALA A 221 0.17 13.36 -12.24
CA ALA A 221 -0.09 12.04 -12.79
C ALA A 221 -0.79 12.12 -14.14
N ARG A 222 -1.84 12.95 -14.28
CA ARG A 222 -2.53 13.16 -15.57
C ARG A 222 -1.55 13.64 -16.65
N LEU A 223 -0.80 14.71 -16.37
CA LEU A 223 0.16 15.28 -17.35
C LEU A 223 1.21 14.25 -17.79
N THR A 224 1.79 13.52 -16.84
CA THR A 224 2.82 12.53 -17.18
C THR A 224 2.23 11.29 -17.87
N LYS A 225 1.03 10.83 -17.51
CA LYS A 225 0.32 9.77 -18.24
C LYS A 225 0.06 10.13 -19.69
N GLU A 226 -0.41 11.36 -19.95
CA GLU A 226 -0.63 11.87 -21.32
C GLU A 226 0.65 11.83 -22.16
N ILE A 227 1.79 12.20 -21.57
CA ILE A 227 3.09 12.13 -22.23
C ILE A 227 3.45 10.68 -22.58
N PHE A 228 3.37 9.74 -21.61
CA PHE A 228 3.66 8.33 -21.88
C PHE A 228 2.73 7.74 -22.97
N LEU A 229 1.43 7.99 -22.87
CA LEU A 229 0.44 7.48 -23.84
C LEU A 229 0.68 7.99 -25.24
N ARG A 230 1.09 9.27 -25.39
CA ARG A 230 1.44 9.88 -26.68
C ARG A 230 2.58 9.15 -27.39
N HIS A 231 3.50 8.57 -26.63
CA HIS A 231 4.66 7.84 -27.15
C HIS A 231 4.47 6.32 -27.19
N GLY A 232 3.21 5.84 -27.22
CA GLY A 232 2.90 4.42 -27.47
C GLY A 232 2.94 3.54 -26.22
N PHE A 233 3.10 4.09 -25.04
CA PHE A 233 2.97 3.34 -23.79
C PHE A 233 1.49 3.08 -23.47
N ARG A 234 1.24 2.06 -22.65
CA ARG A 234 -0.09 1.74 -22.11
C ARG A 234 -0.07 1.76 -20.58
N ILE A 235 -1.20 2.04 -19.96
CA ILE A 235 -1.37 1.84 -18.51
C ILE A 235 -1.56 0.34 -18.27
N VAL A 236 -0.81 -0.24 -17.33
CA VAL A 236 -0.86 -1.68 -17.03
C VAL A 236 -2.04 -2.01 -16.13
N TYR A 237 -2.13 -1.34 -14.98
CA TYR A 237 -3.31 -1.42 -14.11
C TYR A 237 -4.18 -0.21 -14.42
N ASP A 238 -5.08 -0.35 -15.38
CA ASP A 238 -5.89 0.75 -15.90
C ASP A 238 -7.30 0.81 -15.31
N LYS A 239 -7.76 -0.29 -14.72
CA LYS A 239 -9.11 -0.41 -14.16
C LYS A 239 -9.11 -0.61 -12.65
N ASP A 240 -10.07 0.06 -12.02
CA ASP A 240 -10.48 -0.14 -10.64
C ASP A 240 -11.93 -0.64 -10.65
N GLN A 241 -12.10 -1.94 -10.91
CA GLN A 241 -13.36 -2.60 -11.31
C GLN A 241 -13.90 -2.04 -12.65
N HIS A 242 -14.97 -1.23 -12.60
CA HIS A 242 -15.62 -0.66 -13.80
C HIS A 242 -15.12 0.74 -14.14
N GLU A 243 -14.40 1.38 -13.23
CA GLU A 243 -13.84 2.73 -13.39
C GLU A 243 -12.37 2.68 -13.77
N SER A 244 -11.85 3.79 -14.29
CA SER A 244 -10.41 3.96 -14.42
C SER A 244 -9.79 4.14 -13.03
N VAL A 245 -8.56 3.63 -12.84
CA VAL A 245 -7.81 3.91 -11.60
C VAL A 245 -7.68 5.42 -11.40
N SER A 246 -7.74 5.84 -10.15
CA SER A 246 -7.54 7.24 -9.76
C SER A 246 -6.15 7.73 -10.21
N ASP A 247 -6.06 9.00 -10.55
CA ASP A 247 -4.76 9.66 -10.66
C ASP A 247 -4.19 9.89 -9.26
N GLY A 248 -2.89 9.64 -9.09
CA GLY A 248 -2.29 9.80 -7.79
C GLY A 248 -0.77 9.73 -7.78
N PHE A 249 -0.21 9.30 -6.67
CA PHE A 249 1.23 9.32 -6.43
C PHE A 249 2.01 8.38 -7.36
N PHE A 250 1.39 7.28 -7.76
CA PHE A 250 1.92 6.28 -8.68
C PHE A 250 0.94 5.94 -9.79
N TYR A 251 1.48 5.44 -10.89
CA TYR A 251 0.76 4.67 -11.89
C TYR A 251 1.73 3.69 -12.57
N THR A 252 1.20 2.81 -13.38
CA THR A 252 1.97 1.72 -13.99
C THR A 252 1.89 1.78 -15.50
N ILE A 253 3.00 1.61 -16.17
CA ILE A 253 3.09 1.65 -17.63
C ILE A 253 3.81 0.42 -18.18
N GLY A 254 3.43 0.03 -19.39
CA GLY A 254 4.06 -0.97 -20.22
C GLY A 254 4.27 -0.47 -21.64
N TYR A 255 5.17 -1.09 -22.39
CA TYR A 255 5.45 -0.75 -23.78
C TYR A 255 5.58 -2.03 -24.62
N GLY A 256 4.85 -2.09 -25.73
CA GLY A 256 4.87 -3.25 -26.61
C GLY A 256 4.71 -4.57 -25.88
N GLY A 257 5.50 -5.58 -26.23
CA GLY A 257 5.62 -6.87 -25.56
C GLY A 257 6.75 -6.97 -24.55
N MET A 258 7.41 -5.85 -24.18
CA MET A 258 8.56 -5.85 -23.29
C MET A 258 8.19 -6.34 -21.89
N THR A 259 9.08 -7.18 -21.32
CA THR A 259 9.03 -7.55 -19.92
C THR A 259 9.37 -6.35 -19.03
N SER A 260 9.08 -6.44 -17.74
CA SER A 260 9.41 -5.36 -16.78
C SER A 260 10.90 -5.04 -16.73
N SER A 261 11.75 -6.04 -16.88
CA SER A 261 13.20 -5.86 -16.84
C SER A 261 13.74 -5.23 -18.11
N GLU A 262 13.26 -5.69 -19.27
CA GLU A 262 13.63 -5.10 -20.57
C GLU A 262 13.23 -3.64 -20.63
N LEU A 263 11.96 -3.32 -20.32
CA LEU A 263 11.47 -1.95 -20.34
C LEU A 263 12.25 -1.03 -19.39
N LEU A 264 12.58 -1.51 -18.19
CA LEU A 264 13.37 -0.73 -17.24
C LEU A 264 14.79 -0.48 -17.77
N SER A 265 15.45 -1.50 -18.33
CA SER A 265 16.81 -1.39 -18.88
C SER A 265 16.86 -0.41 -20.05
N GLU A 266 15.91 -0.51 -20.97
CA GLU A 266 15.83 0.40 -22.11
C GLU A 266 15.57 1.84 -21.66
N LEU A 267 14.60 2.09 -20.79
CA LEU A 267 14.32 3.44 -20.31
C LEU A 267 15.49 4.10 -19.55
N LEU A 268 16.35 3.32 -18.91
CA LEU A 268 17.56 3.83 -18.27
C LEU A 268 18.54 4.45 -19.28
N LEU A 269 18.60 3.93 -20.52
CA LEU A 269 19.44 4.50 -21.58
C LEU A 269 18.98 5.91 -21.98
N TYR A 270 17.71 6.22 -21.78
CA TYR A 270 17.12 7.56 -22.00
C TYR A 270 17.07 8.39 -20.70
N GLY A 271 17.73 7.93 -19.62
CA GLY A 271 17.78 8.63 -18.33
C GLY A 271 16.46 8.64 -17.57
N ILE A 272 15.58 7.64 -17.81
CA ILE A 272 14.32 7.47 -17.10
C ILE A 272 14.47 6.28 -16.15
N CYS A 273 14.44 6.56 -14.84
CA CYS A 273 14.54 5.54 -13.79
C CYS A 273 13.17 5.29 -13.15
N ALA A 274 12.81 4.03 -12.97
CA ALA A 274 11.53 3.61 -12.41
C ALA A 274 11.71 2.32 -11.59
N ILE A 275 10.60 1.69 -11.16
CA ILE A 275 10.64 0.41 -10.45
C ILE A 275 9.91 -0.65 -11.27
N SER A 276 10.57 -1.78 -11.50
CA SER A 276 9.98 -2.95 -12.16
C SER A 276 8.76 -3.46 -11.40
N LEU A 277 7.65 -3.72 -12.10
CA LEU A 277 6.44 -4.31 -11.50
C LEU A 277 6.70 -5.70 -10.93
N THR A 278 7.60 -6.48 -11.52
CA THR A 278 7.98 -7.80 -10.99
C THR A 278 8.47 -7.72 -9.54
N SER A 279 9.19 -6.64 -9.17
CA SER A 279 9.66 -6.46 -7.79
C SER A 279 8.54 -6.24 -6.78
N THR A 280 7.35 -5.85 -7.23
CA THR A 280 6.17 -5.59 -6.39
C THR A 280 5.27 -6.82 -6.22
N GLY A 281 5.63 -7.95 -6.81
CA GLY A 281 4.82 -9.16 -6.82
C GLY A 281 3.76 -9.18 -7.92
N SER A 282 3.72 -8.17 -8.78
CA SER A 282 2.84 -8.12 -9.95
C SER A 282 3.09 -9.30 -10.89
N ARG A 283 2.02 -9.84 -11.44
CA ARG A 283 2.06 -10.79 -12.55
C ARG A 283 2.03 -10.10 -13.92
N GLN A 284 1.80 -8.79 -13.93
CA GLN A 284 1.81 -7.97 -15.13
C GLN A 284 3.22 -7.46 -15.44
N HIS A 285 3.52 -7.29 -16.74
CA HIS A 285 4.76 -6.67 -17.20
C HIS A 285 4.62 -5.16 -17.32
N GLY A 286 5.63 -4.45 -16.84
CA GLY A 286 5.71 -2.99 -16.88
C GLY A 286 6.54 -2.42 -15.74
N ILE A 287 6.45 -1.12 -15.57
CA ILE A 287 7.14 -0.37 -14.51
C ILE A 287 6.18 0.53 -13.74
N ARG A 288 6.53 0.87 -12.50
CA ARG A 288 5.86 1.88 -11.69
C ARG A 288 6.51 3.23 -11.89
N VAL A 289 5.74 4.21 -12.33
CA VAL A 289 6.13 5.61 -12.36
C VAL A 289 5.79 6.28 -11.03
N CYS A 290 6.68 7.16 -10.55
CA CYS A 290 6.46 8.00 -9.38
C CYS A 290 6.56 9.47 -9.78
N ILE A 291 5.49 10.24 -9.52
CA ILE A 291 5.39 11.64 -9.98
C ILE A 291 5.76 12.67 -8.91
N SER A 292 6.14 12.23 -7.72
CA SER A 292 6.31 13.12 -6.56
C SER A 292 7.34 14.24 -6.77
N GLN A 293 8.34 14.00 -7.60
CA GLN A 293 9.40 14.96 -7.93
C GLN A 293 9.17 15.71 -9.25
N MET A 294 8.06 15.44 -9.95
CA MET A 294 7.69 16.13 -11.20
C MET A 294 7.00 17.46 -10.89
N ASN A 295 7.75 18.44 -10.43
CA ASN A 295 7.22 19.70 -9.90
C ASN A 295 7.64 20.97 -10.68
N ARG A 296 8.44 20.81 -11.75
CA ARG A 296 8.90 21.90 -12.60
C ARG A 296 8.49 21.65 -14.06
N PRO A 297 8.05 22.68 -14.81
CA PRO A 297 7.64 22.54 -16.21
C PRO A 297 8.70 21.86 -17.09
N GLU A 298 9.99 22.18 -16.89
CA GLU A 298 11.11 21.66 -17.68
C GLU A 298 11.24 20.14 -17.56
N GLN A 299 10.79 19.54 -16.44
CA GLN A 299 10.83 18.08 -16.25
C GLN A 299 9.81 17.37 -17.14
N PHE A 300 8.65 17.97 -17.38
CA PHE A 300 7.65 17.40 -18.30
C PHE A 300 8.12 17.49 -19.75
N THR A 301 8.73 18.63 -20.15
CA THR A 301 9.33 18.79 -21.47
C THR A 301 10.44 17.78 -21.69
N LEU A 302 11.36 17.65 -20.74
CA LEU A 302 12.46 16.69 -20.81
C LEU A 302 11.96 15.24 -20.86
N LEU A 303 10.90 14.89 -20.12
CA LEU A 303 10.28 13.57 -20.19
C LEU A 303 9.72 13.31 -21.60
N ASP A 304 9.01 14.27 -22.18
CA ASP A 304 8.43 14.17 -23.53
C ASP A 304 9.52 13.96 -24.59
N GLU A 305 10.61 14.74 -24.56
CA GLU A 305 11.76 14.62 -25.46
C GLU A 305 12.44 13.24 -25.38
N ARG A 306 12.63 12.73 -24.16
CA ARG A 306 13.27 11.42 -23.92
C ARG A 306 12.38 10.27 -24.40
N LEU A 307 11.08 10.35 -24.16
CA LEU A 307 10.13 9.33 -24.62
C LEU A 307 9.93 9.40 -26.14
N ALA A 308 10.03 10.58 -26.76
CA ALA A 308 10.03 10.73 -28.21
C ALA A 308 11.26 10.06 -28.84
N ALA A 309 12.44 10.18 -28.20
CA ALA A 309 13.65 9.47 -28.63
C ALA A 309 13.48 7.96 -28.47
N PHE A 310 13.04 7.50 -27.30
CA PHE A 310 12.75 6.09 -27.05
C PHE A 310 11.79 5.50 -28.10
N ALA A 311 10.66 6.17 -28.36
CA ALA A 311 9.67 5.68 -29.30
C ALA A 311 10.19 5.58 -30.75
N ARG A 312 11.05 6.51 -31.19
CA ARG A 312 11.70 6.45 -32.53
C ARG A 312 12.61 5.23 -32.65
N ASP A 313 13.35 4.90 -31.59
CA ASP A 313 14.34 3.80 -31.64
C ASP A 313 13.68 2.41 -31.49
N HIS A 314 12.39 2.39 -31.07
CA HIS A 314 11.62 1.18 -30.84
C HIS A 314 10.35 1.07 -31.72
N ALA A 315 10.24 1.89 -32.77
CA ALA A 315 9.10 1.91 -33.70
C ALA A 315 9.08 0.71 -34.66
#